data_bfc6bcc367beabbaa3c057c989ff95c1
#
_entry.id   bfc6bcc367beabbaa3c057c989ff95c1
#
_cell.length_a   1.000
_cell.length_b   1.000
_cell.length_c   1.000
_cell.angle_alpha   90.00
_cell.angle_beta   90.00
_cell.angle_gamma   90.00
#
_symmetry.space_group_name_H-M   'P 1'
#
loop_
_entity.id
_entity.type
_entity.pdbx_description
1 polymer ?
#
loop_
_entity_poly.entity_id
_entity_poly.type
_entity_poly.pdbx_seq_one_letter_code
_entity_poly.pdbx_strand_id
1 'polypeptide(L)'
;MNLDNVAVPIRQLDMEDMPLLMELEAAAWAAPLQASEATIRRRLALGHTMFGAIDGNVLAGTICFAETSQDPLVRADFPADFDAYASLPRSEPVYALYAYNLCVRPSHRGSNTAVRLLKEMERHGRRLGARWLIGDGRCSSYAGSSGDEYDHVKADPRFRATIDLWNQTGIRPPLEEIIRDPLLRMHYRVYECEFLYVMPDFFPQDATSGGFRVISAKDLKK
;
A
#
# COMPACT_ATOMS: atom_id res chain seq x y z
N MET A 1 9.93 -25.44 -21.71
CA MET A 1 11.01 -25.27 -20.74
C MET A 1 10.39 -24.62 -19.51
N ASN A 2 10.06 -25.41 -18.49
CA ASN A 2 9.65 -24.88 -17.20
C ASN A 2 10.92 -24.29 -16.56
N LEU A 3 11.07 -22.98 -16.63
CA LEU A 3 11.94 -22.29 -15.68
C LEU A 3 11.26 -22.45 -14.34
N ASP A 4 11.81 -23.29 -13.50
CA ASP A 4 11.42 -23.46 -12.11
C ASP A 4 11.29 -22.06 -11.50
N ASN A 5 10.09 -21.70 -11.12
CA ASN A 5 9.76 -20.43 -10.50
C ASN A 5 10.31 -20.48 -9.06
N VAL A 6 11.64 -20.39 -8.94
CA VAL A 6 12.32 -20.34 -7.64
C VAL A 6 11.78 -19.10 -6.94
N ALA A 7 11.05 -19.34 -5.90
CA ALA A 7 10.37 -18.28 -5.18
C ALA A 7 11.41 -17.31 -4.60
N VAL A 8 11.45 -16.08 -5.11
CA VAL A 8 12.33 -15.01 -4.65
C VAL A 8 12.30 -14.90 -3.12
N PRO A 9 13.42 -15.04 -2.38
CA PRO A 9 13.41 -15.01 -0.91
C PRO A 9 12.94 -13.64 -0.40
N ILE A 10 12.22 -13.67 0.74
CA ILE A 10 11.77 -12.45 1.42
C ILE A 10 12.48 -12.36 2.77
N ARG A 11 13.01 -11.19 3.07
CA ARG A 11 13.60 -10.87 4.38
C ARG A 11 13.24 -9.47 4.84
N GLN A 12 13.43 -9.20 6.11
CA GLN A 12 13.37 -7.84 6.63
C GLN A 12 14.57 -7.03 6.12
N LEU A 13 14.31 -5.78 5.77
CA LEU A 13 15.29 -4.81 5.32
C LEU A 13 15.68 -3.89 6.46
N ASP A 14 16.89 -3.34 6.38
CA ASP A 14 17.43 -2.39 7.34
C ASP A 14 18.19 -1.25 6.65
N MET A 15 18.98 -0.49 7.42
CA MET A 15 19.72 0.67 6.91
C MET A 15 20.81 0.31 5.89
N GLU A 16 21.33 -0.92 5.91
CA GLU A 16 22.34 -1.38 4.97
C GLU A 16 21.75 -1.61 3.58
N ASP A 17 20.44 -1.86 3.51
CA ASP A 17 19.70 -2.05 2.27
C ASP A 17 19.30 -0.74 1.57
N MET A 18 19.69 0.42 2.10
CA MET A 18 19.29 1.72 1.56
C MET A 18 19.56 1.88 0.05
N PRO A 19 20.73 1.46 -0.49
CA PRO A 19 20.96 1.54 -1.94
C PRO A 19 19.90 0.78 -2.75
N LEU A 20 19.54 -0.44 -2.33
CA LEU A 20 18.52 -1.25 -3.00
C LEU A 20 17.13 -0.63 -2.90
N LEU A 21 16.80 -0.03 -1.74
CA LEU A 21 15.54 0.67 -1.54
C LEU A 21 15.42 1.88 -2.48
N MET A 22 16.46 2.70 -2.59
CA MET A 22 16.47 3.86 -3.49
C MET A 22 16.37 3.47 -4.96
N GLU A 23 17.05 2.41 -5.38
CA GLU A 23 16.93 1.88 -6.73
C GLU A 23 15.50 1.38 -7.03
N LEU A 24 14.85 0.72 -6.07
CA LEU A 24 13.47 0.26 -6.24
C LEU A 24 12.49 1.43 -6.29
N GLU A 25 12.63 2.43 -5.40
CA GLU A 25 11.81 3.64 -5.42
C GLU A 25 11.87 4.33 -6.79
N ALA A 26 13.09 4.54 -7.32
CA ALA A 26 13.28 5.16 -8.63
C ALA A 26 12.71 4.30 -9.78
N ALA A 27 12.74 2.99 -9.67
CA ALA A 27 12.23 2.08 -10.69
C ALA A 27 10.71 1.88 -10.65
N ALA A 28 10.09 2.00 -9.46
CA ALA A 28 8.70 1.61 -9.24
C ALA A 28 7.71 2.79 -9.20
N TRP A 29 8.19 4.00 -8.89
CA TRP A 29 7.34 5.18 -8.69
C TRP A 29 7.72 6.35 -9.58
N ALA A 30 6.72 7.10 -10.06
CA ALA A 30 6.93 8.41 -10.65
C ALA A 30 7.53 9.38 -9.62
N ALA A 31 8.39 10.31 -10.06
CA ALA A 31 9.15 11.19 -9.18
C ALA A 31 8.35 11.87 -8.04
N PRO A 32 7.11 12.37 -8.26
CA PRO A 32 6.32 12.97 -7.18
C PRO A 32 5.88 12.00 -6.09
N LEU A 33 5.90 10.69 -6.38
CA LEU A 33 5.47 9.63 -5.44
C LEU A 33 6.64 8.92 -4.75
N GLN A 34 7.88 9.19 -5.18
CA GLN A 34 9.08 8.55 -4.62
C GLN A 34 9.37 9.04 -3.21
N ALA A 35 9.66 8.11 -2.31
CA ALA A 35 10.21 8.45 -1.01
C ALA A 35 11.70 8.82 -1.15
N SER A 36 12.13 9.92 -0.53
CA SER A 36 13.53 10.27 -0.44
C SER A 36 14.27 9.34 0.54
N GLU A 37 15.60 9.24 0.40
CA GLU A 37 16.43 8.51 1.37
C GLU A 37 16.21 9.01 2.80
N ALA A 38 16.11 10.32 2.99
CA ALA A 38 15.85 10.92 4.30
C ALA A 38 14.50 10.45 4.87
N THR A 39 13.48 10.33 4.00
CA THR A 39 12.15 9.81 4.39
C THR A 39 12.23 8.35 4.81
N ILE A 40 12.92 7.50 4.06
CA ILE A 40 13.06 6.07 4.39
C ILE A 40 13.85 5.90 5.70
N ARG A 41 14.95 6.64 5.88
CA ARG A 41 15.73 6.64 7.12
C ARG A 41 14.89 7.02 8.32
N ARG A 42 14.08 8.08 8.21
CA ARG A 42 13.16 8.51 9.25
C ARG A 42 12.15 7.42 9.62
N ARG A 43 11.57 6.74 8.64
CA ARG A 43 10.61 5.65 8.87
C ARG A 43 11.25 4.46 9.59
N LEU A 44 12.45 4.05 9.18
CA LEU A 44 13.21 3.02 9.90
C LEU A 44 13.52 3.45 11.35
N ALA A 45 13.90 4.73 11.56
CA ALA A 45 14.15 5.27 12.91
C ALA A 45 12.89 5.34 13.78
N LEU A 46 11.69 5.45 13.18
CA LEU A 46 10.39 5.36 13.88
C LEU A 46 10.01 3.92 14.23
N GLY A 47 10.81 2.93 13.85
CA GLY A 47 10.58 1.51 14.11
C GLY A 47 9.68 0.82 13.08
N HIS A 48 9.54 1.39 11.88
CA HIS A 48 8.77 0.74 10.82
C HIS A 48 9.43 -0.54 10.35
N THR A 49 8.61 -1.52 10.00
CA THR A 49 9.06 -2.76 9.39
C THR A 49 8.96 -2.66 7.87
N MET A 50 10.03 -3.09 7.20
CA MET A 50 10.12 -3.20 5.75
C MET A 50 10.53 -4.62 5.39
N PHE A 51 9.73 -5.31 4.55
CA PHE A 51 10.13 -6.59 3.96
C PHE A 51 10.46 -6.42 2.49
N GLY A 52 11.54 -7.05 2.03
CA GLY A 52 11.97 -7.05 0.64
C GLY A 52 12.05 -8.44 0.04
N ALA A 53 11.61 -8.58 -1.18
CA ALA A 53 11.83 -9.76 -2.02
C ALA A 53 13.13 -9.55 -2.81
N ILE A 54 14.16 -10.37 -2.58
CA ILE A 54 15.51 -10.22 -3.14
C ILE A 54 15.75 -11.27 -4.22
N ASP A 55 15.94 -10.84 -5.46
CA ASP A 55 16.31 -11.68 -6.59
C ASP A 55 17.78 -11.43 -6.97
N GLY A 56 18.66 -12.33 -6.55
CA GLY A 56 20.10 -12.11 -6.63
C GLY A 56 20.52 -10.85 -5.86
N ASN A 57 21.00 -9.84 -6.56
CA ASN A 57 21.40 -8.54 -5.99
C ASN A 57 20.36 -7.44 -6.22
N VAL A 58 19.14 -7.79 -6.63
CA VAL A 58 18.11 -6.84 -6.98
C VAL A 58 16.95 -6.93 -6.00
N LEU A 59 16.48 -5.80 -5.51
CA LEU A 59 15.21 -5.72 -4.76
C LEU A 59 14.05 -5.75 -5.77
N ALA A 60 13.40 -6.91 -5.86
CA ALA A 60 12.29 -7.17 -6.78
C ALA A 60 10.99 -6.48 -6.34
N GLY A 61 10.83 -6.26 -5.04
CA GLY A 61 9.69 -5.53 -4.48
C GLY A 61 9.82 -5.39 -2.97
N THR A 62 9.03 -4.48 -2.39
CA THR A 62 8.98 -4.23 -0.95
C THR A 62 7.56 -3.99 -0.47
N ILE A 63 7.33 -4.29 0.82
CA ILE A 63 6.19 -3.83 1.59
C ILE A 63 6.68 -3.14 2.85
N CYS A 64 6.15 -1.94 3.13
CA CYS A 64 6.55 -1.13 4.27
C CYS A 64 5.31 -0.76 5.09
N PHE A 65 5.41 -0.86 6.40
CA PHE A 65 4.28 -0.58 7.31
C PHE A 65 4.74 -0.10 8.68
N ALA A 66 3.88 0.69 9.32
CA ALA A 66 3.98 1.05 10.72
C ALA A 66 3.22 0.03 11.58
N GLU A 67 3.75 -0.27 12.77
CA GLU A 67 3.15 -1.12 13.80
C GLU A 67 2.55 -0.21 14.87
N THR A 68 1.23 -0.20 15.04
CA THR A 68 0.55 0.79 15.89
C THR A 68 -0.49 0.17 16.80
N SER A 69 -0.72 0.82 17.95
CA SER A 69 -1.82 0.51 18.87
C SER A 69 -3.16 1.14 18.47
N GLN A 70 -3.21 1.98 17.41
CA GLN A 70 -4.43 2.66 16.98
C GLN A 70 -5.46 1.69 16.41
N ASP A 71 -6.75 1.96 16.70
CA ASP A 71 -7.86 1.24 16.09
C ASP A 71 -8.25 1.92 14.76
N PRO A 72 -8.08 1.25 13.61
CA PRO A 72 -8.39 1.82 12.30
C PRO A 72 -9.88 2.06 12.06
N LEU A 73 -10.75 1.47 12.87
CA LEU A 73 -12.20 1.65 12.74
C LEU A 73 -12.67 2.97 13.36
N VAL A 74 -11.85 3.61 14.19
CA VAL A 74 -12.14 4.91 14.78
C VAL A 74 -11.63 5.99 13.82
N ARG A 75 -12.48 6.42 12.87
CA ARG A 75 -12.10 7.37 11.81
C ARG A 75 -11.53 8.70 12.36
N ALA A 76 -12.01 9.16 13.50
CA ALA A 76 -11.53 10.41 14.10
C ALA A 76 -10.05 10.35 14.52
N ASP A 77 -9.55 9.15 14.81
CA ASP A 77 -8.15 8.91 15.23
C ASP A 77 -7.28 8.49 14.06
N PHE A 78 -7.85 8.31 12.87
CA PHE A 78 -7.11 7.92 11.68
C PHE A 78 -6.29 9.11 11.16
N PRO A 79 -5.03 8.90 10.72
CA PRO A 79 -4.19 9.97 10.19
C PRO A 79 -4.87 10.79 9.09
N ALA A 80 -4.75 12.11 9.15
CA ALA A 80 -5.46 13.02 8.25
C ALA A 80 -4.93 12.99 6.82
N ASP A 81 -3.65 12.66 6.65
CA ASP A 81 -2.95 12.63 5.38
C ASP A 81 -1.90 11.51 5.33
N PHE A 82 -1.31 11.31 4.16
CA PHE A 82 -0.31 10.27 3.92
C PHE A 82 0.98 10.47 4.74
N ASP A 83 1.42 11.71 4.95
CA ASP A 83 2.64 11.97 5.72
C ASP A 83 2.46 11.62 7.19
N ALA A 84 1.31 11.95 7.77
CA ALA A 84 0.94 11.53 9.12
C ALA A 84 0.82 10.00 9.20
N TYR A 85 0.14 9.37 8.23
CA TYR A 85 -0.04 7.91 8.14
C TYR A 85 1.29 7.17 8.05
N ALA A 86 2.17 7.57 7.13
CA ALA A 86 3.46 6.95 6.89
C ALA A 86 4.57 7.42 7.89
N SER A 87 4.20 8.16 8.92
CA SER A 87 5.08 8.64 9.98
C SER A 87 4.60 8.25 11.39
N LEU A 88 3.58 7.40 11.50
CA LEU A 88 3.13 6.87 12.78
C LEU A 88 4.30 6.16 13.47
N PRO A 89 4.67 6.52 14.71
CA PRO A 89 5.71 5.79 15.41
C PRO A 89 5.21 4.39 15.79
N ARG A 90 6.14 3.46 15.87
CA ARG A 90 5.84 2.15 16.45
C ARG A 90 5.27 2.32 17.86
N SER A 91 4.19 1.62 18.16
CA SER A 91 3.56 1.64 19.49
C SER A 91 3.10 0.25 19.94
N GLU A 92 3.11 0.02 21.26
CA GLU A 92 2.73 -1.25 21.89
C GLU A 92 1.51 -1.06 22.81
N PRO A 93 0.65 -2.05 22.97
CA PRO A 93 0.63 -3.32 22.22
C PRO A 93 0.24 -3.07 20.74
N VAL A 94 0.82 -3.85 19.82
CA VAL A 94 0.49 -3.71 18.39
C VAL A 94 -0.94 -4.19 18.15
N TYR A 95 -1.79 -3.28 17.70
CA TYR A 95 -3.18 -3.57 17.35
C TYR A 95 -3.41 -3.65 15.83
N ALA A 96 -2.69 -2.84 15.06
CA ALA A 96 -2.79 -2.80 13.61
C ALA A 96 -1.42 -2.61 12.93
N LEU A 97 -1.30 -3.11 11.70
CA LEU A 97 -0.20 -2.83 10.79
C LEU A 97 -0.73 -1.90 9.69
N TYR A 98 -0.15 -0.71 9.55
CA TYR A 98 -0.55 0.31 8.59
C TYR A 98 0.43 0.30 7.42
N ALA A 99 0.07 -0.42 6.33
CA ALA A 99 0.88 -0.49 5.11
C ALA A 99 0.73 0.79 4.29
N TYR A 100 1.86 1.43 3.97
CA TYR A 100 1.92 2.69 3.22
C TYR A 100 2.73 2.58 1.92
N ASN A 101 3.45 1.49 1.72
CA ASN A 101 4.16 1.22 0.47
C ASN A 101 4.13 -0.27 0.18
N LEU A 102 3.58 -0.63 -0.97
CA LEU A 102 3.73 -1.94 -1.59
C LEU A 102 4.08 -1.70 -3.05
N CYS A 103 5.30 -2.01 -3.43
CA CYS A 103 5.69 -1.88 -4.83
C CYS A 103 6.46 -3.10 -5.32
N VAL A 104 6.40 -3.31 -6.63
CA VAL A 104 7.14 -4.37 -7.33
C VAL A 104 7.83 -3.73 -8.53
N ARG A 105 9.12 -4.00 -8.67
CA ARG A 105 9.92 -3.54 -9.81
C ARG A 105 9.23 -3.94 -11.12
N PRO A 106 9.17 -3.07 -12.15
CA PRO A 106 8.45 -3.35 -13.40
C PRO A 106 8.82 -4.69 -14.05
N SER A 107 10.11 -5.06 -14.03
CA SER A 107 10.60 -6.34 -14.58
C SER A 107 10.12 -7.59 -13.82
N HIS A 108 9.59 -7.43 -12.60
CA HIS A 108 9.08 -8.50 -11.73
C HIS A 108 7.55 -8.46 -11.56
N ARG A 109 6.87 -7.55 -12.27
CA ARG A 109 5.40 -7.50 -12.28
C ARG A 109 4.83 -8.75 -12.97
N GLY A 110 3.59 -9.11 -12.59
CA GLY A 110 2.99 -10.35 -13.06
C GLY A 110 3.49 -11.62 -12.36
N SER A 111 4.52 -11.52 -11.51
CA SER A 111 4.92 -12.55 -10.57
C SER A 111 4.07 -12.51 -9.31
N ASN A 112 4.17 -13.52 -8.45
CA ASN A 112 3.47 -13.53 -7.16
C ASN A 112 4.16 -12.68 -6.07
N THR A 113 5.11 -11.80 -6.42
CA THR A 113 5.94 -11.05 -5.45
C THR A 113 5.09 -10.20 -4.50
N ALA A 114 4.14 -9.40 -5.01
CA ALA A 114 3.25 -8.59 -4.16
C ALA A 114 2.44 -9.45 -3.19
N VAL A 115 1.85 -10.54 -3.70
CA VAL A 115 1.06 -11.47 -2.86
C VAL A 115 1.90 -12.08 -1.75
N ARG A 116 3.14 -12.44 -2.05
CA ARG A 116 4.06 -13.05 -1.07
C ARG A 116 4.51 -12.05 -0.01
N LEU A 117 4.79 -10.80 -0.41
CA LEU A 117 5.11 -9.71 0.53
C LEU A 117 3.97 -9.46 1.51
N LEU A 118 2.74 -9.46 1.02
CA LEU A 118 1.57 -9.30 1.89
C LEU A 118 1.33 -10.47 2.83
N LYS A 119 1.55 -11.70 2.35
CA LYS A 119 1.51 -12.88 3.22
C LYS A 119 2.59 -12.84 4.30
N GLU A 120 3.74 -12.22 4.01
CA GLU A 120 4.78 -12.01 5.03
C GLU A 120 4.33 -10.97 6.05
N MET A 121 3.77 -9.84 5.62
CA MET A 121 3.17 -8.86 6.52
C MET A 121 2.06 -9.49 7.38
N GLU A 122 1.19 -10.31 6.79
CA GLU A 122 0.14 -11.04 7.52
C GLU A 122 0.72 -11.97 8.58
N ARG A 123 1.74 -12.77 8.23
CA ARG A 123 2.45 -13.63 9.20
C ARG A 123 3.07 -12.83 10.33
N HIS A 124 3.69 -11.71 10.01
CA HIS A 124 4.29 -10.82 10.99
C HIS A 124 3.22 -10.24 11.93
N GLY A 125 2.11 -9.72 11.42
CA GLY A 125 1.00 -9.21 12.22
C GLY A 125 0.41 -10.28 13.17
N ARG A 126 0.21 -11.50 12.68
CA ARG A 126 -0.25 -12.61 13.52
C ARG A 126 0.73 -12.95 14.65
N ARG A 127 2.06 -12.90 14.39
CA ARG A 127 3.08 -13.12 15.45
C ARG A 127 3.05 -12.04 16.53
N LEU A 128 2.73 -10.80 16.16
CA LEU A 128 2.60 -9.68 17.11
C LEU A 128 1.24 -9.64 17.81
N GLY A 129 0.29 -10.50 17.42
CA GLY A 129 -1.08 -10.48 17.95
C GLY A 129 -1.92 -9.32 17.41
N ALA A 130 -1.49 -8.67 16.36
CA ALA A 130 -2.25 -7.63 15.69
C ALA A 130 -3.62 -8.16 15.22
N ARG A 131 -4.62 -7.29 15.25
CA ARG A 131 -5.95 -7.60 14.75
C ARG A 131 -6.13 -7.18 13.30
N TRP A 132 -5.55 -6.06 12.89
CA TRP A 132 -5.85 -5.45 11.60
C TRP A 132 -4.61 -5.31 10.72
N LEU A 133 -4.79 -5.56 9.43
CA LEU A 133 -3.93 -5.04 8.37
C LEU A 133 -4.68 -3.93 7.66
N ILE A 134 -4.04 -2.77 7.52
CA ILE A 134 -4.62 -1.58 6.89
C ILE A 134 -3.82 -1.23 5.65
N GLY A 135 -4.52 -0.86 4.59
CA GLY A 135 -3.92 -0.34 3.35
C GLY A 135 -4.64 0.92 2.88
N ASP A 136 -3.88 1.83 2.30
CA ASP A 136 -4.34 3.05 1.64
C ASP A 136 -4.41 2.83 0.12
N GLY A 137 -5.51 2.25 -0.35
CA GLY A 137 -5.69 1.92 -1.76
C GLY A 137 -5.75 3.16 -2.64
N ARG A 138 -4.88 3.22 -3.67
CA ARG A 138 -4.92 4.26 -4.71
C ARG A 138 -6.20 4.14 -5.54
N CYS A 139 -6.77 5.28 -5.90
CA CYS A 139 -7.93 5.40 -6.78
C CYS A 139 -7.51 5.67 -8.22
N SER A 140 -6.67 4.82 -8.81
CA SER A 140 -5.99 5.09 -10.08
C SER A 140 -6.92 5.34 -11.28
N SER A 141 -8.15 4.78 -11.25
CA SER A 141 -9.17 5.03 -12.27
C SER A 141 -9.90 6.38 -12.09
N TYR A 142 -9.60 7.16 -11.05
CA TYR A 142 -10.26 8.44 -10.79
C TYR A 142 -9.92 9.48 -11.86
N ALA A 143 -8.65 9.72 -12.12
CA ALA A 143 -8.17 10.61 -13.18
C ALA A 143 -7.48 9.86 -14.33
N GLY A 144 -7.03 8.62 -14.07
CA GLY A 144 -6.26 7.84 -15.03
C GLY A 144 -4.80 8.30 -15.12
N SER A 145 -3.96 7.47 -15.71
CA SER A 145 -2.56 7.81 -15.96
C SER A 145 -2.40 8.57 -17.28
N SER A 146 -1.56 9.61 -17.30
CA SER A 146 -1.21 10.36 -18.50
C SER A 146 0.07 9.81 -19.13
N GLY A 147 -0.06 8.87 -20.06
CA GLY A 147 0.97 8.54 -21.04
C GLY A 147 2.16 7.68 -20.58
N ASP A 148 3.12 8.22 -19.84
CA ASP A 148 4.40 7.54 -19.54
C ASP A 148 4.47 6.94 -18.12
N GLU A 149 3.37 6.94 -17.39
CA GLU A 149 3.33 6.37 -16.03
C GLU A 149 3.16 4.84 -16.07
N TYR A 150 3.73 4.18 -15.06
CA TYR A 150 3.78 2.72 -14.92
C TYR A 150 2.43 2.01 -14.95
N ASP A 151 1.36 2.72 -14.64
CA ASP A 151 0.02 2.20 -14.59
C ASP A 151 -0.80 2.79 -15.73
N HIS A 152 -0.91 2.08 -16.85
CA HIS A 152 -1.80 2.43 -17.97
C HIS A 152 -3.28 2.30 -17.61
N VAL A 153 -3.68 2.89 -16.49
CA VAL A 153 -5.06 2.87 -16.02
C VAL A 153 -5.81 4.01 -16.66
N LYS A 154 -6.88 3.69 -17.39
CA LYS A 154 -7.77 4.71 -17.97
C LYS A 154 -8.67 5.30 -16.88
N ALA A 155 -8.93 6.61 -16.98
CA ALA A 155 -9.98 7.24 -16.19
C ALA A 155 -11.34 6.55 -16.44
N ASP A 156 -12.07 6.28 -15.35
CA ASP A 156 -13.43 5.77 -15.41
C ASP A 156 -14.39 6.81 -14.80
N PRO A 157 -15.18 7.52 -15.61
CA PRO A 157 -16.09 8.56 -15.11
C PRO A 157 -17.12 8.03 -14.09
N ARG A 158 -17.51 6.76 -14.22
CA ARG A 158 -18.44 6.14 -13.29
C ARG A 158 -17.78 5.87 -11.94
N PHE A 159 -16.53 5.38 -11.95
CA PHE A 159 -15.74 5.22 -10.74
C PHE A 159 -15.49 6.57 -10.04
N ARG A 160 -15.15 7.62 -10.82
CA ARG A 160 -14.99 8.99 -10.29
C ARG A 160 -16.25 9.44 -9.57
N ALA A 161 -17.43 9.36 -10.23
CA ALA A 161 -18.69 9.73 -9.63
C ALA A 161 -18.99 8.95 -8.34
N THR A 162 -18.61 7.66 -8.31
CA THR A 162 -18.75 6.81 -7.13
C THR A 162 -17.90 7.31 -5.96
N ILE A 163 -16.63 7.66 -6.20
CA ILE A 163 -15.73 8.18 -5.15
C ILE A 163 -16.21 9.55 -4.65
N ASP A 164 -16.61 10.44 -5.57
CA ASP A 164 -17.12 11.77 -5.24
C ASP A 164 -18.37 11.67 -4.34
N LEU A 165 -19.33 10.82 -4.72
CA LEU A 165 -20.54 10.59 -3.93
C LEU A 165 -20.24 9.99 -2.56
N TRP A 166 -19.33 9.00 -2.49
CA TRP A 166 -18.93 8.40 -1.22
C TRP A 166 -18.28 9.44 -0.30
N ASN A 167 -17.39 10.27 -0.86
CA ASN A 167 -16.76 11.35 -0.09
C ASN A 167 -17.78 12.36 0.44
N GLN A 168 -18.76 12.76 -0.38
CA GLN A 168 -19.77 13.76 -0.01
C GLN A 168 -20.76 13.24 1.04
N THR A 169 -21.17 11.99 0.93
CA THR A 169 -22.26 11.42 1.75
C THR A 169 -21.77 10.57 2.91
N GLY A 170 -20.53 10.10 2.89
CA GLY A 170 -20.02 9.08 3.81
C GLY A 170 -20.65 7.70 3.62
N ILE A 171 -21.58 7.55 2.66
CA ILE A 171 -22.26 6.28 2.40
C ILE A 171 -21.41 5.42 1.48
N ARG A 172 -20.99 4.25 1.98
CA ARG A 172 -20.19 3.30 1.19
C ARG A 172 -21.01 2.78 0.00
N PRO A 173 -20.50 2.93 -1.24
CA PRO A 173 -21.18 2.43 -2.42
C PRO A 173 -21.16 0.89 -2.48
N PRO A 174 -21.96 0.30 -3.40
CA PRO A 174 -21.89 -1.12 -3.70
C PRO A 174 -20.46 -1.55 -4.07
N LEU A 175 -20.10 -2.77 -3.66
CA LEU A 175 -18.74 -3.30 -3.85
C LEU A 175 -18.31 -3.30 -5.32
N GLU A 176 -19.21 -3.66 -6.23
CA GLU A 176 -18.96 -3.71 -7.67
C GLU A 176 -18.56 -2.35 -8.26
N GLU A 177 -18.99 -1.26 -7.67
CA GLU A 177 -18.60 0.09 -8.09
C GLU A 177 -17.20 0.45 -7.59
N ILE A 178 -16.83 0.02 -6.38
CA ILE A 178 -15.50 0.26 -5.80
C ILE A 178 -14.43 -0.53 -6.57
N ILE A 179 -14.69 -1.81 -6.83
CA ILE A 179 -13.75 -2.72 -7.51
C ILE A 179 -13.69 -2.53 -9.03
N ARG A 180 -14.30 -1.47 -9.57
CA ARG A 180 -14.04 -1.00 -10.94
C ARG A 180 -12.59 -0.58 -11.10
N ASP A 181 -12.01 0.04 -10.07
CA ASP A 181 -10.59 0.33 -10.03
C ASP A 181 -9.76 -0.97 -9.88
N PRO A 182 -8.74 -1.21 -10.73
CA PRO A 182 -7.97 -2.44 -10.71
C PRO A 182 -7.15 -2.64 -9.43
N LEU A 183 -6.65 -1.55 -8.80
CA LEU A 183 -5.89 -1.65 -7.56
C LEU A 183 -6.81 -1.97 -6.39
N LEU A 184 -7.97 -1.32 -6.28
CA LEU A 184 -8.96 -1.64 -5.26
C LEU A 184 -9.52 -3.05 -5.45
N ARG A 185 -9.69 -3.50 -6.71
CA ARG A 185 -10.05 -4.91 -7.00
C ARG A 185 -9.00 -5.88 -6.48
N MET A 186 -7.72 -5.53 -6.57
CA MET A 186 -6.62 -6.33 -6.03
C MET A 186 -6.71 -6.38 -4.50
N HIS A 187 -6.92 -5.24 -3.81
CA HIS A 187 -7.14 -5.21 -2.37
C HIS A 187 -8.27 -6.14 -1.93
N TYR A 188 -9.38 -6.13 -2.65
CA TYR A 188 -10.50 -7.00 -2.33
C TYR A 188 -10.21 -8.48 -2.59
N ARG A 189 -9.71 -8.80 -3.81
CA ARG A 189 -9.58 -10.22 -4.25
C ARG A 189 -8.36 -10.93 -3.71
N VAL A 190 -7.26 -10.19 -3.51
CA VAL A 190 -5.97 -10.78 -3.12
C VAL A 190 -5.76 -10.68 -1.61
N TYR A 191 -6.21 -9.57 -1.01
CA TYR A 191 -6.01 -9.31 0.42
C TYR A 191 -7.23 -9.61 1.26
N GLU A 192 -8.37 -9.88 0.63
CA GLU A 192 -9.64 -10.12 1.34
C GLU A 192 -10.00 -8.96 2.28
N CYS A 193 -9.65 -7.74 1.85
CA CYS A 193 -9.92 -6.55 2.62
C CYS A 193 -11.36 -6.09 2.49
N GLU A 194 -11.89 -5.51 3.57
CA GLU A 194 -13.10 -4.69 3.55
C GLU A 194 -12.71 -3.22 3.31
N PHE A 195 -13.50 -2.50 2.52
CA PHE A 195 -13.33 -1.06 2.34
C PHE A 195 -14.07 -0.31 3.44
N LEU A 196 -13.36 0.56 4.15
CA LEU A 196 -13.89 1.27 5.32
C LEU A 196 -14.47 2.64 4.93
N TYR A 197 -13.66 3.50 4.33
CA TYR A 197 -14.03 4.85 3.95
C TYR A 197 -13.06 5.43 2.92
N VAL A 198 -13.46 6.54 2.30
CA VAL A 198 -12.62 7.32 1.39
C VAL A 198 -12.03 8.51 2.13
N MET A 199 -10.77 8.84 1.80
CA MET A 199 -10.03 9.99 2.32
C MET A 199 -9.71 10.93 1.15
N PRO A 200 -10.31 12.12 1.09
CA PRO A 200 -9.95 13.15 0.12
C PRO A 200 -8.62 13.80 0.50
N ASP A 201 -7.90 14.32 -0.47
CA ASP A 201 -6.63 15.05 -0.28
C ASP A 201 -5.59 14.31 0.59
N PHE A 202 -5.76 12.99 0.72
CA PHE A 202 -4.88 12.18 1.56
C PHE A 202 -3.46 12.11 1.02
N PHE A 203 -3.30 12.08 -0.30
CA PHE A 203 -2.02 12.15 -0.98
C PHE A 203 -2.11 13.07 -2.22
N PRO A 204 -2.06 14.40 -2.04
CA PRO A 204 -2.29 15.37 -3.11
C PRO A 204 -1.33 15.25 -4.30
N GLN A 205 -0.13 14.71 -4.09
CA GLN A 205 0.86 14.48 -5.14
C GLN A 205 0.47 13.36 -6.12
N ASP A 206 -0.48 12.50 -5.74
CA ASP A 206 -0.99 11.44 -6.63
C ASP A 206 -2.13 11.97 -7.53
N ALA A 207 -1.73 12.65 -8.60
CA ALA A 207 -2.66 13.22 -9.57
C ALA A 207 -3.56 12.15 -10.22
N THR A 208 -3.06 10.93 -10.42
CA THR A 208 -3.80 9.79 -10.99
C THR A 208 -5.03 9.44 -10.14
N SER A 209 -4.90 9.54 -8.84
CA SER A 209 -5.99 9.29 -7.88
C SER A 209 -6.76 10.56 -7.50
N GLY A 210 -6.40 11.73 -8.03
CA GLY A 210 -6.95 13.02 -7.59
C GLY A 210 -6.73 13.27 -6.09
N GLY A 211 -5.66 12.76 -5.51
CA GLY A 211 -5.36 12.84 -4.08
C GLY A 211 -6.15 11.86 -3.20
N PHE A 212 -7.15 11.16 -3.74
CA PHE A 212 -7.99 10.24 -2.96
C PHE A 212 -7.28 8.93 -2.59
N ARG A 213 -7.64 8.42 -1.41
CA ARG A 213 -7.35 7.04 -0.99
C ARG A 213 -8.60 6.38 -0.46
N VAL A 214 -8.74 5.09 -0.75
CA VAL A 214 -9.74 4.23 -0.08
C VAL A 214 -9.01 3.41 0.98
N ILE A 215 -9.41 3.62 2.24
CA ILE A 215 -8.86 2.87 3.35
C ILE A 215 -9.52 1.49 3.39
N SER A 216 -8.68 0.47 3.39
CA SER A 216 -9.09 -0.92 3.43
C SER A 216 -8.50 -1.63 4.64
N ALA A 217 -9.23 -2.61 5.18
CA ALA A 217 -8.82 -3.38 6.34
C ALA A 217 -9.04 -4.88 6.15
N LYS A 218 -8.11 -5.70 6.65
CA LYS A 218 -8.27 -7.14 6.81
C LYS A 218 -8.24 -7.50 8.29
N ASP A 219 -9.27 -8.19 8.79
CA ASP A 219 -9.30 -8.73 10.15
C ASP A 219 -8.50 -10.03 10.22
N LEU A 220 -7.41 -10.04 10.98
CA LEU A 220 -6.53 -11.21 11.13
C LEU A 220 -7.11 -12.30 12.07
N LYS A 221 -8.22 -12.02 12.73
CA LYS A 221 -8.90 -12.99 13.61
C LYS A 221 -10.00 -13.77 12.90
N LYS A 222 -10.36 -13.36 11.70
CA LYS A 222 -11.23 -14.11 10.79
C LYS A 222 -10.38 -15.07 9.95
#